data_b266f33b5de3ffecac4af8f0d0eca38c
#
_entry.id   b266f33b5de3ffecac4af8f0d0eca38c
#
_cell.length_a   1.000
_cell.length_b   1.000
_cell.length_c   1.000
_cell.angle_alpha   90.00
_cell.angle_beta   90.00
_cell.angle_gamma   90.00
#
_symmetry.space_group_name_H-M   'P 1'
#
loop_
_entity.id
_entity.type
_entity.pdbx_description
1 polymer ?
#
loop_
_entity_poly.entity_id
_entity_poly.type
_entity_poly.pdbx_seq_one_letter_code
_entity_poly.pdbx_strand_id
1 'polypeptide(L)'
;MLISAIELNEAIIKGENIHIIDVREPYEYAGGNIQSIHIPMGEIVERIAEIPREGKTVIMCRSGKRAEAVANLLRSDFGINNIWLLEGGIESWKLTVDPTVEVI
;
A
#
# COMPACT_ATOMS: atom_id res chain seq x y z
N MET A 1 -1.24 1.20 -12.52
CA MET A 1 -0.01 1.98 -12.36
C MET A 1 0.81 1.38 -11.23
N LEU A 2 2.09 1.22 -11.47
CA LEU A 2 3.01 0.59 -10.52
C LEU A 2 4.00 1.62 -9.98
N ILE A 3 4.39 1.45 -8.74
CA ILE A 3 5.49 2.22 -8.14
C ILE A 3 6.41 1.23 -7.43
N SER A 4 7.73 1.38 -7.63
CA SER A 4 8.69 0.54 -6.91
C SER A 4 8.88 1.02 -5.48
N ALA A 5 9.45 0.17 -4.63
CA ALA A 5 9.77 0.56 -3.25
C ALA A 5 10.75 1.72 -3.22
N ILE A 6 11.74 1.71 -4.11
CA ILE A 6 12.73 2.79 -4.21
C ILE A 6 12.05 4.11 -4.58
N GLU A 7 11.19 4.09 -5.60
CA GLU A 7 10.42 5.27 -6.03
C GLU A 7 9.51 5.78 -4.93
N LEU A 8 8.84 4.87 -4.21
CA LEU A 8 7.99 5.24 -3.09
C LEU A 8 8.79 5.93 -1.99
N ASN A 9 9.94 5.38 -1.65
CA ASN A 9 10.83 5.97 -0.65
C ASN A 9 11.31 7.36 -1.06
N GLU A 10 11.68 7.53 -2.32
CA GLU A 10 12.07 8.84 -2.85
C GLU A 10 10.94 9.86 -2.74
N ALA A 11 9.71 9.45 -3.07
CA ALA A 11 8.54 10.32 -2.96
C ALA A 11 8.28 10.75 -1.51
N ILE A 12 8.43 9.82 -0.57
CA ILE A 12 8.29 10.10 0.86
C ILE A 12 9.36 11.10 1.32
N ILE A 13 10.61 10.88 0.94
CA ILE A 13 11.73 11.76 1.31
C ILE A 13 11.53 13.17 0.76
N LYS A 14 11.00 13.29 -0.45
CA LYS A 14 10.73 14.59 -1.08
C LYS A 14 9.51 15.31 -0.50
N GLY A 15 8.76 14.64 0.38
CA GLY A 15 7.55 15.21 0.96
C GLY A 15 6.38 15.31 0.01
N GLU A 16 6.32 14.45 -0.99
CA GLU A 16 5.18 14.40 -1.91
C GLU A 16 3.91 13.96 -1.18
N ASN A 17 2.76 14.38 -1.70
CA ASN A 17 1.47 13.98 -1.16
C ASN A 17 1.18 12.52 -1.53
N ILE A 18 1.63 11.61 -0.71
CA ILE A 18 1.52 10.19 -0.95
C ILE A 18 1.02 9.46 0.31
N HIS A 19 0.15 8.49 0.10
CA HIS A 19 -0.47 7.71 1.17
C HIS A 19 -0.28 6.23 0.89
N ILE A 20 -0.02 5.46 1.92
CA ILE A 20 0.14 4.01 1.80
C ILE A 20 -1.01 3.32 2.53
N ILE A 21 -1.71 2.44 1.83
CA ILE A 21 -2.75 1.60 2.42
C ILE A 21 -2.22 0.18 2.51
N ASP A 22 -2.04 -0.32 3.72
CA ASP A 22 -1.61 -1.68 3.97
C ASP A 22 -2.85 -2.57 4.10
N VAL A 23 -3.02 -3.51 3.18
CA VAL A 23 -4.21 -4.36 3.13
C VAL A 23 -3.99 -5.75 3.71
N ARG A 24 -2.86 -5.94 4.42
CA ARG A 24 -2.54 -7.21 5.05
C ARG A 24 -3.44 -7.48 6.26
N GLU A 25 -3.39 -8.71 6.74
CA GLU A 25 -4.12 -9.10 7.95
C GLU A 25 -3.53 -8.42 9.21
N PRO A 26 -4.33 -8.26 10.27
CA PRO A 26 -3.84 -7.62 11.50
C PRO A 26 -2.59 -8.25 12.09
N TYR A 27 -2.46 -9.58 12.06
CA TYR A 27 -1.28 -10.24 12.62
C TYR A 27 -0.01 -9.95 11.80
N GLU A 28 -0.16 -9.78 10.48
CA GLU A 28 0.96 -9.40 9.61
C GLU A 28 1.42 -7.98 9.93
N TYR A 29 0.47 -7.08 10.05
CA TYR A 29 0.75 -5.67 10.37
C TYR A 29 1.41 -5.54 11.73
N ALA A 30 0.90 -6.25 12.73
CA ALA A 30 1.46 -6.24 14.08
C ALA A 30 2.87 -6.82 14.13
N GLY A 31 3.18 -7.78 13.25
CA GLY A 31 4.49 -8.42 13.19
C GLY A 31 5.58 -7.54 12.59
N GLY A 32 5.21 -6.51 11.87
CA GLY A 32 6.14 -5.56 11.26
C GLY A 32 5.43 -4.75 10.19
N ASN A 33 5.68 -3.45 10.18
CA ASN A 33 5.00 -2.56 9.23
C ASN A 33 5.86 -1.34 8.92
N ILE A 34 5.45 -0.63 7.88
CA ILE A 34 5.95 0.71 7.59
C ILE A 34 4.83 1.69 7.93
N GLN A 35 5.16 2.97 8.05
CA GLN A 35 4.14 3.97 8.35
C GLN A 35 3.08 3.98 7.26
N SER A 36 1.85 3.60 7.59
CA SER A 36 0.78 3.43 6.62
C SER A 36 -0.58 3.48 7.30
N ILE A 37 -1.62 3.55 6.48
CA ILE A 37 -3.00 3.38 6.94
C ILE A 37 -3.30 1.90 6.80
N HIS A 38 -3.62 1.24 7.90
CA HIS A 38 -3.93 -0.19 7.87
C HIS A 38 -5.43 -0.42 7.67
N ILE A 39 -5.79 -0.96 6.53
CA ILE A 39 -7.16 -1.39 6.22
C ILE A 39 -7.09 -2.79 5.65
N PRO A 40 -7.35 -3.83 6.45
CA PRO A 40 -7.32 -5.20 5.95
C PRO A 40 -8.19 -5.38 4.70
N MET A 41 -7.74 -6.20 3.78
CA MET A 41 -8.42 -6.41 2.50
C MET A 41 -9.92 -6.67 2.65
N GLY A 42 -10.33 -7.46 3.65
CA GLY A 42 -11.74 -7.77 3.89
C GLY A 42 -12.57 -6.59 4.37
N GLU A 43 -11.95 -5.48 4.76
CA GLU A 43 -12.64 -4.30 5.29
C GLU A 43 -12.64 -3.12 4.31
N ILE A 44 -12.04 -3.28 3.13
CA ILE A 44 -11.85 -2.17 2.19
C ILE A 44 -13.19 -1.54 1.78
N VAL A 45 -14.18 -2.36 1.43
CA VAL A 45 -15.47 -1.85 0.93
C VAL A 45 -16.20 -1.05 2.00
N GLU A 46 -16.28 -1.58 3.21
CA GLU A 46 -16.99 -0.87 4.29
C GLU A 46 -16.23 0.37 4.78
N ARG A 47 -14.93 0.44 4.53
CA ARG A 47 -14.08 1.56 4.93
C ARG A 47 -13.64 2.42 3.75
N ILE A 48 -14.38 2.37 2.66
CA ILE A 48 -14.03 3.06 1.41
C ILE A 48 -13.83 4.58 1.62
N ALA A 49 -14.54 5.17 2.55
CA ALA A 49 -14.44 6.60 2.84
C ALA A 49 -13.07 6.99 3.43
N GLU A 50 -12.31 6.03 3.94
CA GLU A 50 -10.97 6.27 4.51
C GLU A 50 -9.87 6.33 3.45
N ILE A 51 -10.19 5.97 2.20
CA ILE A 51 -9.21 5.97 1.10
C ILE A 51 -8.96 7.40 0.64
N PRO A 52 -7.71 7.92 0.75
CA PRO A 52 -7.40 9.27 0.30
C PRO A 52 -7.60 9.42 -1.22
N ARG A 53 -8.27 10.48 -1.63
CA ARG A 53 -8.58 10.76 -3.03
C ARG A 53 -7.63 11.78 -3.65
N GLU A 54 -6.74 12.37 -2.89
CA GLU A 54 -5.77 13.36 -3.35
C GLU A 54 -4.36 12.81 -3.24
N GLY A 55 -3.48 13.27 -4.10
CA GLY A 55 -2.11 12.76 -4.17
C GLY A 55 -2.08 11.35 -4.78
N LYS A 56 -1.09 10.57 -4.39
CA LYS A 56 -0.98 9.16 -4.78
C LYS A 56 -1.37 8.28 -3.60
N THR A 57 -2.27 7.35 -3.82
CA THR A 57 -2.63 6.35 -2.83
C THR A 57 -2.06 5.01 -3.28
N VAL A 58 -1.09 4.50 -2.54
CA VAL A 58 -0.34 3.29 -2.88
C VAL A 58 -0.88 2.13 -2.07
N ILE A 59 -1.34 1.10 -2.74
CA ILE A 59 -1.86 -0.11 -2.10
C ILE A 59 -0.71 -1.09 -1.93
N MET A 60 -0.57 -1.63 -0.72
CA MET A 60 0.53 -2.51 -0.33
C MET A 60 0.02 -3.76 0.37
N CYS A 61 0.62 -4.89 0.03
CA CYS A 61 0.49 -6.11 0.82
C CYS A 61 1.87 -6.74 0.98
N ARG A 62 1.93 -8.04 1.25
CA ARG A 62 3.22 -8.70 1.45
C ARG A 62 4.04 -8.77 0.15
N SER A 63 3.45 -9.31 -0.92
CA SER A 63 4.15 -9.57 -2.19
C SER A 63 3.55 -8.85 -3.40
N GLY A 64 2.36 -8.29 -3.26
CA GLY A 64 1.68 -7.54 -4.31
C GLY A 64 0.35 -8.12 -4.80
N LYS A 65 0.06 -9.41 -4.59
CA LYS A 65 -1.13 -10.04 -5.17
C LYS A 65 -2.45 -9.54 -4.58
N ARG A 66 -2.55 -9.48 -3.25
CA ARG A 66 -3.75 -8.95 -2.60
C ARG A 66 -3.93 -7.48 -2.91
N ALA A 67 -2.83 -6.73 -2.90
CA ALA A 67 -2.85 -5.31 -3.24
C ALA A 67 -3.31 -5.07 -4.67
N GLU A 68 -2.91 -5.93 -5.61
CA GLU A 68 -3.36 -5.84 -7.00
C GLU A 68 -4.88 -6.00 -7.10
N ALA A 69 -5.43 -6.99 -6.41
CA ALA A 69 -6.87 -7.22 -6.39
C ALA A 69 -7.61 -6.01 -5.82
N VAL A 70 -7.12 -5.46 -4.71
CA VAL A 70 -7.70 -4.26 -4.09
C VAL A 70 -7.59 -3.05 -5.01
N ALA A 71 -6.43 -2.83 -5.63
CA ALA A 71 -6.24 -1.72 -6.56
C ALA A 71 -7.21 -1.79 -7.74
N ASN A 72 -7.40 -2.99 -8.30
CA ASN A 72 -8.36 -3.20 -9.38
C ASN A 72 -9.78 -2.91 -8.95
N LEU A 73 -10.18 -3.38 -7.78
CA LEU A 73 -11.49 -3.11 -7.20
C LEU A 73 -11.73 -1.60 -7.05
N LEU A 74 -10.78 -0.90 -6.46
CA LEU A 74 -10.89 0.54 -6.22
C LEU A 74 -11.02 1.33 -7.51
N ARG A 75 -10.28 0.96 -8.55
CA ARG A 75 -10.36 1.61 -9.86
C ARG A 75 -11.64 1.28 -10.60
N SER A 76 -11.97 -0.01 -10.69
CA SER A 76 -13.08 -0.48 -11.55
C SER A 76 -14.44 -0.25 -10.92
N ASP A 77 -14.60 -0.61 -9.65
CA ASP A 77 -15.90 -0.61 -9.00
C ASP A 77 -16.21 0.71 -8.30
N PHE A 78 -15.19 1.44 -7.87
CA PHE A 78 -15.37 2.70 -7.14
C PHE A 78 -14.87 3.92 -7.90
N GLY A 79 -14.28 3.74 -9.07
CA GLY A 79 -13.84 4.85 -9.92
C GLY A 79 -12.78 5.75 -9.30
N ILE A 80 -11.93 5.20 -8.42
CA ILE A 80 -10.88 5.97 -7.78
C ILE A 80 -9.66 6.03 -8.68
N ASN A 81 -9.24 7.24 -9.07
CA ASN A 81 -8.25 7.43 -10.13
C ASN A 81 -6.81 7.52 -9.64
N ASN A 82 -6.59 7.79 -8.35
CA ASN A 82 -5.25 8.03 -7.81
C ASN A 82 -4.60 6.79 -7.18
N ILE A 83 -5.00 5.61 -7.61
CA ILE A 83 -4.54 4.35 -7.03
C ILE A 83 -3.29 3.85 -7.75
N TRP A 84 -2.27 3.54 -6.95
CA TRP A 84 -1.01 2.93 -7.38
C TRP A 84 -0.81 1.62 -6.65
N LEU A 85 -0.04 0.72 -7.25
CA LEU A 85 0.29 -0.57 -6.65
C LEU A 85 1.79 -0.59 -6.32
N LEU A 86 2.13 -0.92 -5.08
CA LEU A 86 3.52 -1.11 -4.69
C LEU A 86 4.02 -2.43 -5.26
N GLU A 87 4.92 -2.34 -6.21
CA GLU A 87 5.50 -3.50 -6.86
C GLU A 87 6.31 -4.33 -5.86
N GLY A 88 5.98 -5.61 -5.76
CA GLY A 88 6.66 -6.53 -4.84
C GLY A 88 6.28 -6.38 -3.37
N GLY A 89 5.38 -5.46 -3.02
CA GLY A 89 4.88 -5.30 -1.67
C GLY A 89 5.94 -4.93 -0.63
N ILE A 90 5.62 -5.17 0.63
CA ILE A 90 6.53 -4.87 1.75
C ILE A 90 7.80 -5.72 1.69
N GLU A 91 7.75 -6.89 1.05
CA GLU A 91 8.95 -7.69 0.83
C GLU A 91 9.99 -6.94 0.00
N SER A 92 9.55 -6.27 -1.06
CA SER A 92 10.44 -5.45 -1.88
C SER A 92 10.97 -4.23 -1.12
N TRP A 93 10.14 -3.62 -0.29
CA TRP A 93 10.56 -2.53 0.59
C TRP A 93 11.68 -2.99 1.53
N LYS A 94 11.51 -4.15 2.16
CA LYS A 94 12.54 -4.72 3.04
C LYS A 94 13.85 -4.97 2.29
N LEU A 95 13.77 -5.51 1.08
CA LEU A 95 14.96 -5.85 0.29
C LEU A 95 15.73 -4.62 -0.20
N THR A 96 15.03 -3.55 -0.56
CA THR A 96 15.64 -2.44 -1.30
C THR A 96 15.70 -1.12 -0.54
N VAL A 97 14.92 -0.96 0.53
CA VAL A 97 14.85 0.30 1.26
C VAL A 97 15.25 0.14 2.72
N ASP A 98 14.62 -0.77 3.44
CA ASP A 98 14.83 -0.89 4.89
C ASP A 98 14.86 -2.36 5.33
N PRO A 99 16.07 -2.94 5.46
CA PRO A 99 16.20 -4.35 5.85
C PRO A 99 15.79 -4.62 7.30
N THR A 100 15.55 -3.60 8.11
CA THR A 100 15.16 -3.77 9.52
C THR A 100 13.68 -4.04 9.71
N VAL A 101 12.86 -3.83 8.68
CA VAL A 101 11.42 -4.13 8.75
C VAL A 101 11.21 -5.64 8.86
N GLU A 102 10.46 -6.06 9.87
CA GLU A 102 10.10 -7.46 10.00
C GLU A 102 8.91 -7.77 9.10
N VAL A 103 9.00 -8.89 8.37
CA VAL A 103 7.92 -9.36 7.50
C VAL A 103 7.65 -10.82 7.84
N ILE A 104 6.42 -11.09 8.27
CA ILE A 104 5.99 -12.45 8.62
C ILE A 104 5.71 -13.26 7.36
#